data_978228867c58540ba891fa08250b6d0f
#
_entry.id   978228867c58540ba891fa08250b6d0f
#
_cell.length_a   1.000
_cell.length_b   1.000
_cell.length_c   1.000
_cell.angle_alpha   90.00
_cell.angle_beta   90.00
_cell.angle_gamma   90.00
#
_symmetry.space_group_name_H-M   'P 1'
#
loop_
_entity.id
_entity.type
_entity.pdbx_description
1 polymer ?
#
loop_
_entity_poly.entity_id
_entity_poly.type
_entity_poly.pdbx_seq_one_letter_code
_entity_poly.pdbx_strand_id
1 'polypeptide(L)'
;MARTVDHISGGRVILGIGSGWFEQDYDEYGYEFGSAIWRLKELEKSLERIVERMKKLDPQPTRKIPILIGGGGEKVTLRITAKYADIWHGFATRTEERSGIETVAHKNNVLNTWCKEIGRDPKEIQRSIGIDINRIDKADDLLEAGATEVTLAVNGPGYDLGPVKEWISWRDSKG
;
A
#
# COMPACT_ATOMS: atom_id res chain seq x y z
N MET A 1 -20.57 -1.47 0.13
CA MET A 1 -19.75 -2.68 -0.05
C MET A 1 -18.68 -2.81 1.03
N ALA A 2 -17.64 -1.95 1.17
CA ALA A 2 -16.58 -2.10 2.17
C ALA A 2 -17.11 -2.33 3.60
N ARG A 3 -18.08 -1.51 4.08
CA ARG A 3 -18.73 -1.72 5.39
C ARG A 3 -19.37 -3.11 5.54
N THR A 4 -20.08 -3.60 4.53
CA THR A 4 -20.73 -4.91 4.58
C THR A 4 -19.71 -6.03 4.75
N VAL A 5 -18.61 -5.96 3.99
CA VAL A 5 -17.50 -6.92 4.11
C VAL A 5 -16.80 -6.78 5.47
N ASP A 6 -16.69 -5.56 6.01
CA ASP A 6 -16.16 -5.33 7.36
C ASP A 6 -16.97 -6.05 8.43
N HIS A 7 -18.29 -5.91 8.42
CA HIS A 7 -19.17 -6.62 9.34
C HIS A 7 -19.08 -8.14 9.19
N ILE A 8 -19.08 -8.67 7.95
CA ILE A 8 -18.98 -10.12 7.68
C ILE A 8 -17.63 -10.66 8.16
N SER A 9 -16.55 -9.89 7.97
CA SER A 9 -15.20 -10.30 8.33
C SER A 9 -14.84 -10.10 9.80
N GLY A 10 -15.73 -9.48 10.60
CA GLY A 10 -15.41 -9.12 11.98
C GLY A 10 -14.28 -8.08 12.07
N GLY A 11 -14.30 -7.06 11.21
CA GLY A 11 -13.38 -5.94 11.27
C GLY A 11 -12.00 -6.18 10.62
N ARG A 12 -11.86 -7.14 9.69
CA ARG A 12 -10.58 -7.44 9.03
C ARG A 12 -10.34 -6.70 7.71
N VAL A 13 -11.29 -5.89 7.26
CA VAL A 13 -11.20 -5.21 5.95
C VAL A 13 -10.14 -4.11 5.97
N ILE A 14 -9.35 -4.08 4.91
CA ILE A 14 -8.51 -2.96 4.49
C ILE A 14 -9.02 -2.51 3.12
N LEU A 15 -9.29 -1.22 2.94
CA LEU A 15 -9.70 -0.65 1.67
C LEU A 15 -8.46 -0.27 0.85
N GLY A 16 -8.03 -1.15 -0.06
CA GLY A 16 -6.95 -0.86 -1.00
C GLY A 16 -7.46 -0.06 -2.20
N ILE A 17 -6.76 1.02 -2.53
CA ILE A 17 -7.06 1.86 -3.68
C ILE A 17 -5.78 2.40 -4.33
N GLY A 18 -5.82 2.61 -5.64
CA GLY A 18 -4.74 3.21 -6.42
C GLY A 18 -5.30 3.98 -7.60
N SER A 19 -4.42 4.62 -8.37
CA SER A 19 -4.83 5.41 -9.55
C SER A 19 -5.16 4.55 -10.80
N GLY A 20 -4.98 3.22 -10.72
CA GLY A 20 -5.10 2.33 -11.88
C GLY A 20 -3.88 2.42 -12.80
N TRP A 21 -3.44 1.30 -13.32
CA TRP A 21 -2.28 1.24 -14.22
C TRP A 21 -2.50 0.28 -15.39
N PHE A 22 -3.40 -0.69 -15.25
CA PHE A 22 -3.64 -1.74 -16.23
C PHE A 22 -4.78 -1.35 -17.16
N GLU A 23 -4.42 -0.84 -18.34
CA GLU A 23 -5.36 -0.27 -19.31
C GLU A 23 -6.39 -1.28 -19.80
N GLN A 24 -5.99 -2.55 -19.94
CA GLN A 24 -6.88 -3.62 -20.40
C GLN A 24 -8.14 -3.77 -19.53
N ASP A 25 -8.04 -3.58 -18.19
CA ASP A 25 -9.22 -3.63 -17.31
C ASP A 25 -10.21 -2.51 -17.66
N TYR A 26 -9.71 -1.32 -18.00
CA TYR A 26 -10.55 -0.19 -18.38
C TYR A 26 -11.29 -0.46 -19.68
N ASP A 27 -10.59 -1.01 -20.67
CA ASP A 27 -11.19 -1.37 -21.95
C ASP A 27 -12.25 -2.47 -21.79
N GLU A 28 -11.95 -3.52 -21.02
CA GLU A 28 -12.84 -4.64 -20.78
C GLU A 28 -14.14 -4.23 -20.06
N TYR A 29 -14.05 -3.31 -19.10
CA TYR A 29 -15.20 -2.84 -18.33
C TYR A 29 -15.82 -1.54 -18.86
N GLY A 30 -15.32 -1.00 -19.96
CA GLY A 30 -15.86 0.19 -20.61
C GLY A 30 -15.63 1.49 -19.84
N TYR A 31 -14.54 1.60 -19.10
CA TYR A 31 -14.15 2.81 -18.42
C TYR A 31 -13.11 3.61 -19.22
N GLU A 32 -13.13 4.92 -19.08
CA GLU A 32 -12.10 5.78 -19.64
C GLU A 32 -10.79 5.63 -18.87
N PHE A 33 -9.69 5.22 -19.53
CA PHE A 33 -8.37 5.12 -18.92
C PHE A 33 -7.74 6.49 -18.69
N GLY A 34 -7.86 7.40 -19.64
CA GLY A 34 -7.34 8.75 -19.57
C GLY A 34 -5.83 8.84 -19.33
N SER A 35 -5.35 10.03 -19.00
CA SER A 35 -3.92 10.22 -18.69
C SER A 35 -3.58 9.85 -17.25
N ALA A 36 -2.31 9.50 -16.98
CA ALA A 36 -1.84 9.22 -15.63
C ALA A 36 -2.11 10.39 -14.65
N ILE A 37 -1.96 11.63 -15.11
CA ILE A 37 -2.25 12.83 -14.31
C ILE A 37 -3.75 12.92 -13.98
N TRP A 38 -4.60 12.63 -14.94
CA TRP A 38 -6.06 12.62 -14.75
C TRP A 38 -6.44 11.54 -13.71
N ARG A 39 -5.94 10.31 -13.85
CA ARG A 39 -6.22 9.22 -12.90
C ARG A 39 -5.77 9.55 -11.47
N LEU A 40 -4.62 10.22 -11.31
CA LEU A 40 -4.15 10.67 -9.99
C LEU A 40 -5.05 11.75 -9.38
N LYS A 41 -5.58 12.67 -10.19
CA LYS A 41 -6.56 13.68 -9.73
C LYS A 41 -7.88 13.02 -9.32
N GLU A 42 -8.36 12.04 -10.10
CA GLU A 42 -9.56 11.29 -9.75
C GLU A 42 -9.38 10.41 -8.51
N LEU A 43 -8.17 9.85 -8.29
CA LEU A 43 -7.85 9.17 -7.04
C LEU A 43 -8.00 10.11 -5.83
N GLU A 44 -7.40 11.29 -5.86
CA GLU A 44 -7.48 12.25 -4.75
C GLU A 44 -8.93 12.68 -4.47
N LYS A 45 -9.68 13.04 -5.51
CA LYS A 45 -11.08 13.39 -5.43
C LYS A 45 -11.98 12.24 -4.92
N SER A 46 -11.67 11.02 -5.34
CA SER A 46 -12.38 9.83 -4.88
C SER A 46 -12.10 9.54 -3.40
N LEU A 47 -10.88 9.72 -2.93
CA LEU A 47 -10.51 9.57 -1.52
C LEU A 47 -11.26 10.58 -0.63
N GLU A 48 -11.36 11.85 -1.04
CA GLU A 48 -12.18 12.84 -0.34
C GLU A 48 -13.63 12.37 -0.18
N ARG A 49 -14.22 11.91 -1.29
CA ARG A 49 -15.60 11.37 -1.29
C ARG A 49 -15.72 10.13 -0.40
N ILE A 50 -14.75 9.20 -0.45
CA ILE A 50 -14.76 7.97 0.36
C ILE A 50 -14.73 8.33 1.84
N VAL A 51 -13.80 9.18 2.27
CA VAL A 51 -13.69 9.60 3.68
C VAL A 51 -14.97 10.25 4.18
N GLU A 52 -15.56 11.17 3.40
CA GLU A 52 -16.82 11.84 3.76
C GLU A 52 -18.02 10.86 3.82
N ARG A 53 -18.06 9.91 2.90
CA ARG A 53 -19.13 8.91 2.91
C ARG A 53 -18.99 7.90 4.05
N MET A 54 -17.78 7.53 4.42
CA MET A 54 -17.53 6.62 5.55
C MET A 54 -18.11 7.20 6.87
N LYS A 55 -18.01 8.51 7.07
CA LYS A 55 -18.58 9.19 8.26
C LYS A 55 -20.12 9.12 8.34
N LYS A 56 -20.79 8.94 7.20
CA LYS A 56 -22.26 8.97 7.07
C LYS A 56 -22.90 7.58 6.99
N LEU A 57 -22.12 6.52 7.15
CA LEU A 57 -22.67 5.16 7.10
C LEU A 57 -23.50 4.85 8.35
N ASP A 58 -24.65 4.21 8.13
CA ASP A 58 -25.51 3.65 9.19
C ASP A 58 -25.93 2.23 8.80
N PRO A 59 -25.64 1.20 9.60
CA PRO A 59 -24.74 1.25 10.76
C PRO A 59 -23.28 1.58 10.35
N GLN A 60 -22.52 2.06 11.31
CA GLN A 60 -21.08 2.31 11.11
C GLN A 60 -20.32 0.99 10.88
N PRO A 61 -19.11 1.02 10.26
CA PRO A 61 -18.20 -0.12 10.30
C PRO A 61 -17.89 -0.56 11.73
N THR A 62 -17.48 -1.82 11.91
CA THR A 62 -17.10 -2.36 13.23
C THR A 62 -15.90 -1.64 13.85
N ARG A 63 -15.05 -1.06 12.98
CA ARG A 63 -13.92 -0.19 13.34
C ARG A 63 -13.64 0.79 12.19
N LYS A 64 -12.73 1.73 12.39
CA LYS A 64 -12.19 2.51 11.28
C LYS A 64 -11.58 1.54 10.25
N ILE A 65 -12.11 1.51 9.01
CA ILE A 65 -11.53 0.73 7.92
C ILE A 65 -10.26 1.43 7.44
N PRO A 66 -9.08 0.80 7.56
CA PRO A 66 -7.84 1.41 7.07
C PRO A 66 -7.87 1.59 5.56
N ILE A 67 -7.31 2.69 5.09
CA ILE A 67 -7.10 2.97 3.67
C ILE A 67 -5.67 2.62 3.30
N LEU A 68 -5.50 1.67 2.37
CA LEU A 68 -4.23 1.34 1.77
C LEU A 68 -4.11 2.03 0.41
N ILE A 69 -3.03 2.78 0.19
CA ILE A 69 -2.72 3.40 -1.09
C ILE A 69 -1.46 2.76 -1.67
N GLY A 70 -1.60 2.21 -2.88
CA GLY A 70 -0.51 1.63 -3.65
C GLY A 70 0.12 2.62 -4.62
N GLY A 71 1.45 2.54 -4.77
CA GLY A 71 2.20 3.31 -5.76
C GLY A 71 3.35 4.14 -5.17
N GLY A 72 4.32 4.45 -6.02
CA GLY A 72 5.58 5.09 -5.61
C GLY A 72 5.86 6.44 -6.25
N GLY A 73 4.89 7.10 -6.89
CA GLY A 73 5.04 8.41 -7.52
C GLY A 73 5.31 9.51 -6.49
N GLU A 74 6.53 10.06 -6.49
CA GLU A 74 7.03 10.93 -5.41
C GLU A 74 6.28 12.24 -5.26
N LYS A 75 5.96 12.88 -6.39
CA LYS A 75 5.35 14.23 -6.40
C LYS A 75 3.85 14.23 -6.09
N VAL A 76 3.14 13.17 -6.47
CA VAL A 76 1.67 13.15 -6.37
C VAL A 76 1.18 11.99 -5.53
N THR A 77 1.56 10.73 -5.87
CA THR A 77 1.04 9.57 -5.16
C THR A 77 1.43 9.59 -3.67
N LEU A 78 2.71 9.83 -3.35
CA LEU A 78 3.16 9.87 -1.95
C LEU A 78 2.60 11.08 -1.19
N ARG A 79 2.32 12.19 -1.85
CA ARG A 79 1.58 13.33 -1.26
C ARG A 79 0.14 12.94 -0.90
N ILE A 80 -0.56 12.27 -1.81
CA ILE A 80 -1.92 11.75 -1.56
C ILE A 80 -1.89 10.72 -0.42
N THR A 81 -0.90 9.83 -0.43
CA THR A 81 -0.67 8.83 0.62
C THR A 81 -0.48 9.49 1.98
N ALA A 82 0.35 10.52 2.08
CA ALA A 82 0.56 11.27 3.32
C ALA A 82 -0.75 11.84 3.87
N LYS A 83 -1.64 12.29 2.99
CA LYS A 83 -2.92 12.93 3.38
C LYS A 83 -3.99 11.92 3.82
N TYR A 84 -4.10 10.77 3.16
CA TYR A 84 -5.26 9.90 3.30
C TYR A 84 -4.97 8.48 3.78
N ALA A 85 -3.75 7.95 3.59
CA ALA A 85 -3.50 6.54 3.85
C ALA A 85 -3.23 6.22 5.32
N ASP A 86 -3.71 5.06 5.75
CA ASP A 86 -3.26 4.39 6.97
C ASP A 86 -2.13 3.39 6.64
N ILE A 87 -2.07 2.93 5.38
CA ILE A 87 -1.05 2.00 4.88
C ILE A 87 -0.57 2.48 3.52
N TRP A 88 0.75 2.60 3.35
CA TRP A 88 1.37 2.75 2.05
C TRP A 88 1.87 1.41 1.55
N HIS A 89 1.52 1.03 0.31
CA HIS A 89 2.05 -0.16 -0.34
C HIS A 89 3.00 0.23 -1.48
N GLY A 90 4.24 -0.23 -1.36
CA GLY A 90 5.28 -0.07 -2.36
C GLY A 90 6.00 -1.40 -2.65
N PHE A 91 6.98 -1.35 -3.55
CA PHE A 91 7.78 -2.52 -3.92
C PHE A 91 9.26 -2.23 -3.78
N ALA A 92 10.02 -3.24 -3.33
CA ALA A 92 11.48 -3.23 -3.33
C ALA A 92 12.02 -3.46 -4.76
N THR A 93 11.67 -2.55 -5.67
CA THR A 93 12.04 -2.63 -7.09
C THR A 93 13.35 -1.90 -7.34
N ARG A 94 14.29 -2.57 -8.03
CA ARG A 94 15.53 -1.96 -8.49
C ARG A 94 15.24 -0.92 -9.58
N THR A 95 15.93 0.19 -9.50
CA THR A 95 16.01 1.22 -10.56
C THR A 95 17.42 1.26 -11.14
N GLU A 96 17.66 2.10 -12.14
CA GLU A 96 19.00 2.32 -12.68
C GLU A 96 19.97 2.91 -11.62
N GLU A 97 19.43 3.73 -10.72
CA GLU A 97 20.21 4.48 -9.73
C GLU A 97 20.29 3.80 -8.35
N ARG A 98 19.35 2.92 -8.02
CA ARG A 98 19.16 2.36 -6.66
C ARG A 98 18.83 0.88 -6.68
N SER A 99 19.38 0.14 -5.72
CA SER A 99 18.88 -1.19 -5.37
C SER A 99 17.43 -1.14 -4.88
N GLY A 100 16.79 -2.29 -4.79
CA GLY A 100 15.41 -2.36 -4.28
C GLY A 100 15.26 -1.81 -2.86
N ILE A 101 16.22 -2.09 -1.97
CA ILE A 101 16.23 -1.60 -0.58
C ILE A 101 16.44 -0.09 -0.53
N GLU A 102 17.42 0.43 -1.27
CA GLU A 102 17.65 1.88 -1.37
C GLU A 102 16.44 2.62 -1.96
N THR A 103 15.72 1.99 -2.89
CA THR A 103 14.46 2.53 -3.42
C THR A 103 13.42 2.64 -2.31
N VAL A 104 13.25 1.62 -1.47
CA VAL A 104 12.33 1.65 -0.31
C VAL A 104 12.71 2.76 0.67
N ALA A 105 13.98 2.82 1.07
CA ALA A 105 14.47 3.85 1.98
C ALA A 105 14.23 5.28 1.44
N HIS A 106 14.53 5.49 0.15
CA HIS A 106 14.28 6.76 -0.52
C HIS A 106 12.79 7.15 -0.53
N LYS A 107 11.90 6.23 -0.93
CA LYS A 107 10.46 6.48 -0.96
C LYS A 107 9.89 6.74 0.44
N ASN A 108 10.37 6.04 1.46
CA ASN A 108 10.02 6.31 2.85
C ASN A 108 10.41 7.73 3.28
N ASN A 109 11.61 8.18 2.92
CA ASN A 109 12.06 9.55 3.22
C ASN A 109 11.19 10.60 2.52
N VAL A 110 10.82 10.37 1.25
CA VAL A 110 9.90 11.27 0.52
C VAL A 110 8.53 11.31 1.20
N LEU A 111 7.97 10.16 1.58
CA LEU A 111 6.69 10.09 2.27
C LEU A 111 6.75 10.78 3.64
N ASN A 112 7.84 10.60 4.39
CA ASN A 112 8.07 11.29 5.67
C ASN A 112 8.12 12.81 5.50
N THR A 113 8.72 13.30 4.40
CA THR A 113 8.75 14.74 4.08
C THR A 113 7.33 15.26 3.83
N TRP A 114 6.53 14.58 3.00
CA TRP A 114 5.14 14.96 2.78
C TRP A 114 4.30 14.96 4.07
N CYS A 115 4.50 13.96 4.94
CA CYS A 115 3.80 13.93 6.24
C CYS A 115 4.15 15.15 7.09
N LYS A 116 5.44 15.52 7.17
CA LYS A 116 5.90 16.69 7.92
C LYS A 116 5.32 17.99 7.37
N GLU A 117 5.24 18.13 6.05
CA GLU A 117 4.67 19.33 5.40
C GLU A 117 3.20 19.57 5.78
N ILE A 118 2.44 18.51 6.02
CA ILE A 118 1.02 18.61 6.43
C ILE A 118 0.80 18.47 7.93
N GLY A 119 1.87 18.41 8.73
CA GLY A 119 1.79 18.27 10.18
C GLY A 119 1.33 16.90 10.69
N ARG A 120 1.52 15.85 9.92
CA ARG A 120 1.17 14.46 10.27
C ARG A 120 2.39 13.69 10.75
N ASP A 121 2.23 12.88 11.81
CA ASP A 121 3.31 11.96 12.22
C ASP A 121 3.48 10.85 11.15
N PRO A 122 4.69 10.72 10.54
CA PRO A 122 4.95 9.66 9.56
C PRO A 122 4.71 8.24 10.11
N LYS A 123 4.82 8.03 11.41
CA LYS A 123 4.61 6.74 12.08
C LYS A 123 3.15 6.27 12.06
N GLU A 124 2.21 7.17 11.80
CA GLU A 124 0.79 6.81 11.64
C GLU A 124 0.51 5.99 10.39
N ILE A 125 1.45 5.98 9.43
CA ILE A 125 1.27 5.24 8.17
C ILE A 125 2.14 3.99 8.20
N GLN A 126 1.53 2.82 8.16
CA GLN A 126 2.22 1.54 8.01
C GLN A 126 2.90 1.44 6.63
N ARG A 127 4.08 0.83 6.58
CA ARG A 127 4.87 0.64 5.35
C ARG A 127 4.81 -0.81 4.91
N SER A 128 3.87 -1.13 4.02
CA SER A 128 3.70 -2.47 3.42
C SER A 128 4.55 -2.56 2.16
N ILE A 129 5.56 -3.42 2.16
CA ILE A 129 6.52 -3.52 1.06
C ILE A 129 6.48 -4.90 0.42
N GLY A 130 6.19 -4.93 -0.88
CA GLY A 130 6.30 -6.14 -1.71
C GLY A 130 7.76 -6.41 -2.08
N ILE A 131 8.20 -7.64 -1.86
CA ILE A 131 9.52 -8.11 -2.25
C ILE A 131 9.42 -9.54 -2.81
N ASP A 132 10.39 -9.92 -3.64
CA ASP A 132 10.50 -11.30 -4.11
C ASP A 132 10.65 -12.25 -2.92
N ILE A 133 9.83 -13.30 -2.90
CA ILE A 133 9.75 -14.27 -1.82
C ILE A 133 11.11 -14.96 -1.53
N ASN A 134 11.98 -15.07 -2.55
CA ASN A 134 13.31 -15.68 -2.42
C ASN A 134 14.38 -14.73 -1.86
N ARG A 135 13.99 -13.50 -1.47
CA ARG A 135 14.91 -12.48 -0.98
C ARG A 135 14.88 -12.34 0.55
N ILE A 136 14.80 -13.47 1.26
CA ILE A 136 14.90 -13.48 2.73
C ILE A 136 16.24 -12.92 3.23
N ASP A 137 17.31 -13.00 2.40
CA ASP A 137 18.60 -12.37 2.64
C ASP A 137 18.53 -10.85 2.82
N LYS A 138 17.43 -10.21 2.41
CA LYS A 138 17.18 -8.77 2.51
C LYS A 138 16.16 -8.37 3.59
N ALA A 139 15.76 -9.29 4.42
CA ALA A 139 14.70 -9.05 5.39
C ALA A 139 15.10 -7.98 6.45
N ASP A 140 16.32 -8.04 6.98
CA ASP A 140 16.82 -7.06 7.94
C ASP A 140 17.06 -5.70 7.27
N ASP A 141 17.69 -5.68 6.09
CA ASP A 141 17.89 -4.46 5.28
C ASP A 141 16.54 -3.75 5.02
N LEU A 142 15.47 -4.54 4.80
CA LEU A 142 14.13 -4.01 4.54
C LEU A 142 13.52 -3.33 5.77
N LEU A 143 13.70 -3.91 6.97
CA LEU A 143 13.28 -3.28 8.22
C LEU A 143 14.06 -1.98 8.46
N GLU A 144 15.38 -1.98 8.25
CA GLU A 144 16.21 -0.79 8.38
C GLU A 144 15.82 0.30 7.38
N ALA A 145 15.38 -0.08 6.17
CA ALA A 145 14.81 0.83 5.19
C ALA A 145 13.43 1.40 5.58
N GLY A 146 12.86 0.93 6.70
CA GLY A 146 11.62 1.43 7.28
C GLY A 146 10.35 0.68 6.90
N ALA A 147 10.44 -0.54 6.37
CA ALA A 147 9.26 -1.41 6.19
C ALA A 147 8.72 -1.84 7.56
N THR A 148 7.39 -1.87 7.70
CA THR A 148 6.69 -2.35 8.90
C THR A 148 5.86 -3.60 8.60
N GLU A 149 5.66 -3.90 7.34
CA GLU A 149 4.97 -5.08 6.83
C GLU A 149 5.62 -5.54 5.54
N VAL A 150 5.74 -6.85 5.35
CA VAL A 150 6.26 -7.44 4.12
C VAL A 150 5.15 -8.21 3.42
N THR A 151 5.00 -7.98 2.12
CA THR A 151 4.06 -8.69 1.26
C THR A 151 4.83 -9.60 0.31
N LEU A 152 4.48 -10.88 0.30
CA LEU A 152 5.10 -11.90 -0.53
C LEU A 152 4.10 -12.44 -1.54
N ALA A 153 4.51 -12.58 -2.79
CA ALA A 153 3.70 -13.21 -3.83
C ALA A 153 4.07 -14.70 -3.96
N VAL A 154 3.08 -15.56 -3.82
CA VAL A 154 3.20 -17.00 -4.08
C VAL A 154 2.45 -17.32 -5.36
N ASN A 155 3.13 -17.85 -6.36
CA ASN A 155 2.60 -18.07 -7.69
C ASN A 155 2.57 -19.56 -8.05
N GLY A 156 1.73 -19.88 -9.03
CA GLY A 156 1.64 -21.20 -9.66
C GLY A 156 0.66 -22.16 -8.99
N PRO A 157 0.30 -23.24 -9.69
CA PRO A 157 -0.74 -24.17 -9.21
C PRO A 157 -0.32 -24.99 -7.99
N GLY A 158 0.98 -25.11 -7.71
CA GLY A 158 1.52 -25.89 -6.59
C GLY A 158 1.77 -25.10 -5.31
N TYR A 159 1.77 -23.77 -5.36
CA TYR A 159 2.00 -22.83 -4.24
C TYR A 159 3.05 -23.33 -3.23
N ASP A 160 4.33 -23.30 -3.60
CA ASP A 160 5.40 -23.65 -2.66
C ASP A 160 5.42 -22.64 -1.49
N LEU A 161 5.06 -23.15 -0.31
CA LEU A 161 5.05 -22.37 0.93
C LEU A 161 6.36 -22.48 1.73
N GLY A 162 7.37 -23.19 1.23
CA GLY A 162 8.68 -23.29 1.88
C GLY A 162 9.28 -21.93 2.18
N PRO A 163 9.47 -21.06 1.17
CA PRO A 163 9.99 -19.71 1.38
C PRO A 163 9.13 -18.86 2.33
N VAL A 164 7.81 -19.00 2.30
CA VAL A 164 6.92 -18.27 3.25
C VAL A 164 7.22 -18.65 4.69
N LYS A 165 7.51 -19.94 4.96
CA LYS A 165 7.86 -20.43 6.30
C LYS A 165 9.19 -19.84 6.78
N GLU A 166 10.15 -19.64 5.89
CA GLU A 166 11.41 -18.97 6.23
C GLU A 166 11.17 -17.51 6.66
N TRP A 167 10.34 -16.77 5.93
CA TRP A 167 9.94 -15.41 6.30
C TRP A 167 9.18 -15.37 7.64
N ILE A 168 8.31 -16.33 7.90
CA ILE A 168 7.61 -16.46 9.19
C ILE A 168 8.61 -16.70 10.31
N SER A 169 9.54 -17.65 10.13
CA SER A 169 10.57 -17.97 11.13
C SER A 169 11.46 -16.77 11.41
N TRP A 170 11.86 -16.01 10.37
CA TRP A 170 12.60 -14.78 10.52
C TRP A 170 11.79 -13.74 11.33
N ARG A 171 10.52 -13.51 10.98
CA ARG A 171 9.64 -12.60 11.72
C ARG A 171 9.56 -12.95 13.20
N ASP A 172 9.32 -14.24 13.50
CA ASP A 172 9.14 -14.73 14.86
C ASP A 172 10.44 -14.64 15.68
N SER A 173 11.61 -14.62 15.01
CA SER A 173 12.91 -14.39 15.66
C SER A 173 13.15 -12.94 16.09
N LYS A 174 12.34 -11.99 15.62
CA LYS A 174 12.49 -10.56 15.96
C LYS A 174 11.70 -10.14 17.20
N GLY A 175 10.87 -11.01 17.77
CA GLY A 175 10.12 -10.77 19.03
C GLY A 175 8.65 -10.57 18.82
#